data_4270762427615e9d2c4086de9f4aab3a
#
_entry.id   4270762427615e9d2c4086de9f4aab3a
#
_cell.length_a   1.000
_cell.length_b   1.000
_cell.length_c   1.000
_cell.angle_alpha   90.00
_cell.angle_beta   90.00
_cell.angle_gamma   90.00
#
_symmetry.space_group_name_H-M   'P 1'
#
loop_
_entity.id
_entity.type
_entity.pdbx_description
1 polymer ?
#
loop_
_entity_poly.entity_id
_entity_poly.type
_entity_poly.pdbx_seq_one_letter_code
_entity_poly.pdbx_strand_id
1 'polypeptide(L)'
;MSIYNKPNKEQYDAIIVGSGAGGGMASKILSEAGLSVAVVEAGSDFDPAKEEYRTQLRFPWESPRRGASTTRAFGDFDAAYGGWEIEGEPYTKARGTEFDWFRSRMLGGRTNHWGRISLRFGPDDFKRKSIDGLGDNWPIGYDEVKPYYDKVDQLIGVFGSKEGMYNEPDGFFLPPPKPRLHEVMIGQGAAKANVPVLPSRLSILTRPINNERGVCFFCNQCNRACQVYGDFSAGTCLVQPAMKKGNVDLYTYAMVRKVTTNDQGEATGISFISKVDMKEYKLKSRVVVLGASACESARIMMNSKSKTHPNGLANGSGVLGRYLHDSTGASRSAVLPHLVDRQDRYNEDGVGGAHIYSPWWLDNKKLDFPRGYHIEYGGGMRMPSYGFGAGMEATRQYVKDEFG
;
A
#
# COMPACT_ATOMS: atom_id res chain seq x y z
N MET A 1 2.19 -10.53 22.62
CA MET A 1 2.05 -9.23 21.92
C MET A 1 0.93 -8.45 22.60
N SER A 2 1.17 -7.19 22.92
CA SER A 2 0.23 -6.38 23.72
C SER A 2 -0.74 -5.66 22.78
N ILE A 3 -1.99 -6.14 22.71
CA ILE A 3 -3.06 -5.58 21.87
C ILE A 3 -4.18 -5.08 22.77
N TYR A 4 -4.60 -3.84 22.56
CA TYR A 4 -5.56 -3.15 23.39
C TYR A 4 -6.63 -2.46 22.56
N ASN A 5 -7.78 -2.16 23.16
CA ASN A 5 -8.83 -1.29 22.61
C ASN A 5 -9.18 -0.11 23.57
N LYS A 6 -8.47 -0.04 24.69
CA LYS A 6 -8.56 1.00 25.73
C LYS A 6 -7.17 1.34 26.20
N PRO A 7 -6.94 2.53 26.78
CA PRO A 7 -5.64 2.90 27.33
C PRO A 7 -5.10 1.88 28.34
N ASN A 8 -3.87 1.44 28.09
CA ASN A 8 -3.12 0.53 28.95
C ASN A 8 -2.06 1.26 29.78
N LYS A 9 -1.53 2.35 29.25
CA LYS A 9 -0.57 3.23 29.90
C LYS A 9 -1.07 4.68 29.83
N GLU A 10 -0.62 5.51 30.76
CA GLU A 10 -0.97 6.92 30.75
C GLU A 10 -0.20 7.71 29.67
N GLN A 11 1.06 7.36 29.44
CA GLN A 11 1.96 8.11 28.56
C GLN A 11 2.92 7.21 27.80
N TYR A 12 3.25 7.62 26.58
CA TYR A 12 4.26 7.03 25.67
C TYR A 12 5.28 8.09 25.26
N ASP A 13 6.45 7.66 24.79
CA ASP A 13 7.39 8.57 24.11
C ASP A 13 6.82 9.00 22.76
N ALA A 14 6.24 8.07 22.02
CA ALA A 14 5.62 8.35 20.73
C ALA A 14 4.28 7.62 20.56
N ILE A 15 3.31 8.31 19.97
CA ILE A 15 2.08 7.72 19.43
C ILE A 15 2.13 7.79 17.92
N ILE A 16 1.89 6.64 17.29
CA ILE A 16 1.83 6.51 15.83
C ILE A 16 0.39 6.23 15.43
N VAL A 17 -0.18 7.10 14.65
CA VAL A 17 -1.56 7.00 14.16
C VAL A 17 -1.57 6.35 12.79
N GLY A 18 -2.13 5.13 12.71
CA GLY A 18 -2.13 4.30 11.51
C GLY A 18 -0.90 3.39 11.41
N SER A 19 -1.12 2.17 10.98
CA SER A 19 -0.13 1.09 10.90
C SER A 19 0.32 0.78 9.46
N GLY A 20 -0.02 1.64 8.49
CA GLY A 20 0.38 1.51 7.09
C GLY A 20 1.88 1.72 6.87
N ALA A 21 2.30 1.97 5.63
CA ALA A 21 3.71 2.06 5.26
C ALA A 21 4.51 3.04 6.13
N GLY A 22 4.04 4.28 6.27
CA GLY A 22 4.72 5.31 7.07
C GLY A 22 4.68 5.02 8.57
N GLY A 23 3.50 4.67 9.11
CA GLY A 23 3.35 4.37 10.53
C GLY A 23 4.07 3.10 10.95
N GLY A 24 4.04 2.05 10.12
CA GLY A 24 4.79 0.82 10.33
C GLY A 24 6.30 1.07 10.38
N MET A 25 6.83 1.88 9.45
CA MET A 25 8.24 2.24 9.45
C MET A 25 8.61 3.03 10.72
N ALA A 26 7.80 4.03 11.09
CA ALA A 26 8.03 4.80 12.32
C ALA A 26 8.00 3.89 13.55
N SER A 27 7.06 2.93 13.63
CA SER A 27 6.98 2.00 14.78
C SER A 27 8.24 1.16 14.92
N LYS A 28 8.77 0.65 13.80
CA LYS A 28 10.01 -0.12 13.80
C LYS A 28 11.20 0.73 14.27
N ILE A 29 11.43 1.86 13.63
CA ILE A 29 12.61 2.69 13.89
C ILE A 29 12.61 3.25 15.33
N LEU A 30 11.47 3.76 15.80
CA LEU A 30 11.37 4.31 17.16
C LEU A 30 11.47 3.23 18.24
N SER A 31 10.92 2.04 17.99
CA SER A 31 11.07 0.93 18.93
C SER A 31 12.50 0.40 18.98
N GLU A 32 13.21 0.38 17.85
CA GLU A 32 14.63 0.00 17.78
C GLU A 32 15.53 1.01 18.49
N ALA A 33 15.11 2.28 18.53
CA ALA A 33 15.77 3.32 19.34
C ALA A 33 15.43 3.25 20.84
N GLY A 34 14.68 2.24 21.28
CA GLY A 34 14.34 2.01 22.69
C GLY A 34 13.16 2.83 23.22
N LEU A 35 12.44 3.57 22.36
CA LEU A 35 11.30 4.38 22.77
C LEU A 35 10.07 3.51 23.07
N SER A 36 9.27 3.96 24.07
CA SER A 36 7.94 3.41 24.34
C SER A 36 6.94 3.93 23.31
N VAL A 37 6.35 3.05 22.49
CA VAL A 37 5.53 3.40 21.33
C VAL A 37 4.11 2.86 21.47
N ALA A 38 3.11 3.68 21.17
CA ALA A 38 1.75 3.24 20.90
C ALA A 38 1.45 3.31 19.40
N VAL A 39 1.08 2.22 18.78
CA VAL A 39 0.53 2.20 17.41
C VAL A 39 -0.98 2.13 17.50
N VAL A 40 -1.69 3.10 16.91
CA VAL A 40 -3.15 3.24 17.00
C VAL A 40 -3.75 3.02 15.62
N GLU A 41 -4.42 1.86 15.46
CA GLU A 41 -5.00 1.38 14.20
C GLU A 41 -6.53 1.35 14.28
N ALA A 42 -7.19 1.87 13.25
CA ALA A 42 -8.64 1.93 13.19
C ALA A 42 -9.31 0.57 12.88
N GLY A 43 -8.55 -0.38 12.39
CA GLY A 43 -8.98 -1.73 12.03
C GLY A 43 -8.53 -2.82 13.00
N SER A 44 -8.65 -4.06 12.55
CA SER A 44 -8.30 -5.28 13.30
C SER A 44 -6.80 -5.53 13.34
N ASP A 45 -6.38 -6.50 14.17
CA ASP A 45 -5.03 -7.04 14.24
C ASP A 45 -4.73 -8.07 13.14
N PHE A 46 -5.09 -7.73 11.91
CA PHE A 46 -4.98 -8.60 10.75
C PHE A 46 -3.60 -9.25 10.60
N ASP A 47 -3.61 -10.57 10.41
CA ASP A 47 -2.43 -11.37 10.12
C ASP A 47 -2.79 -12.50 9.13
N PRO A 48 -2.31 -12.47 7.88
CA PRO A 48 -2.69 -13.43 6.85
C PRO A 48 -2.22 -14.87 7.14
N ALA A 49 -1.32 -15.09 8.11
CA ALA A 49 -0.92 -16.42 8.53
C ALA A 49 -1.93 -17.05 9.50
N LYS A 50 -2.73 -16.27 10.21
CA LYS A 50 -3.78 -16.77 11.09
C LYS A 50 -4.92 -17.38 10.29
N GLU A 51 -5.46 -18.51 10.78
CA GLU A 51 -6.53 -19.24 10.07
C GLU A 51 -7.75 -18.39 9.76
N GLU A 52 -8.15 -17.54 10.69
CA GLU A 52 -9.34 -16.67 10.56
C GLU A 52 -9.22 -15.60 9.46
N TYR A 53 -7.98 -15.17 9.13
CA TYR A 53 -7.69 -14.15 8.13
C TYR A 53 -7.12 -14.71 6.82
N ARG A 54 -6.86 -16.02 6.77
CA ARG A 54 -6.22 -16.65 5.61
C ARG A 54 -7.14 -16.65 4.41
N THR A 55 -6.77 -15.94 3.37
CA THR A 55 -7.49 -15.87 2.09
C THR A 55 -6.68 -16.42 0.93
N GLN A 56 -5.34 -16.36 1.02
CA GLN A 56 -4.45 -16.94 0.03
C GLN A 56 -4.70 -18.45 -0.13
N LEU A 57 -4.76 -18.94 -1.34
CA LEU A 57 -5.05 -20.36 -1.67
C LEU A 57 -6.46 -20.85 -1.23
N ARG A 58 -7.35 -19.97 -0.84
CA ARG A 58 -8.77 -20.29 -0.66
C ARG A 58 -9.58 -19.83 -1.86
N PHE A 59 -10.69 -20.49 -2.07
CA PHE A 59 -11.63 -20.01 -3.07
C PHE A 59 -12.23 -18.65 -2.65
N PRO A 60 -12.61 -17.78 -3.61
CA PRO A 60 -13.16 -16.46 -3.29
C PRO A 60 -14.36 -16.48 -2.33
N TRP A 61 -15.23 -17.49 -2.45
CA TRP A 61 -16.40 -17.64 -1.57
C TRP A 61 -16.08 -18.07 -0.12
N GLU A 62 -14.86 -18.51 0.13
CA GLU A 62 -14.34 -18.82 1.47
C GLU A 62 -13.61 -17.64 2.10
N SER A 63 -13.39 -16.58 1.31
CA SER A 63 -12.78 -15.34 1.79
C SER A 63 -13.68 -14.68 2.86
N PRO A 64 -13.11 -14.06 3.89
CA PRO A 64 -13.87 -13.30 4.88
C PRO A 64 -14.84 -12.26 4.28
N ARG A 65 -14.49 -11.69 3.13
CA ARG A 65 -15.36 -10.75 2.40
C ARG A 65 -16.40 -11.43 1.51
N ARG A 66 -16.19 -12.66 1.12
CA ARG A 66 -17.09 -13.43 0.27
C ARG A 66 -17.43 -12.75 -1.05
N GLY A 67 -16.44 -12.19 -1.72
CA GLY A 67 -16.59 -11.55 -3.01
C GLY A 67 -16.58 -10.02 -2.97
N ALA A 68 -16.89 -9.41 -4.09
CA ALA A 68 -16.86 -7.98 -4.25
C ALA A 68 -18.02 -7.27 -3.55
N SER A 69 -17.75 -6.17 -2.88
CA SER A 69 -18.74 -5.36 -2.17
C SER A 69 -19.35 -4.27 -3.06
N THR A 70 -18.77 -3.99 -4.22
CA THR A 70 -19.19 -2.92 -5.12
C THR A 70 -18.95 -3.27 -6.59
N THR A 71 -19.62 -2.57 -7.51
CA THR A 71 -19.47 -2.73 -8.97
C THR A 71 -18.38 -1.86 -9.57
N ARG A 72 -17.48 -1.28 -8.78
CA ARG A 72 -16.44 -0.37 -9.24
C ARG A 72 -15.35 -1.10 -10.03
N ALA A 73 -14.69 -0.37 -10.95
CA ALA A 73 -13.78 -0.93 -11.95
C ALA A 73 -12.61 -1.75 -11.38
N PHE A 74 -12.10 -1.37 -10.21
CA PHE A 74 -11.02 -2.11 -9.55
C PHE A 74 -11.51 -3.22 -8.62
N GLY A 75 -12.83 -3.36 -8.45
CA GLY A 75 -13.41 -4.34 -7.56
C GLY A 75 -12.94 -4.20 -6.12
N ASP A 76 -13.03 -5.29 -5.40
CA ASP A 76 -12.52 -5.39 -4.03
C ASP A 76 -11.35 -6.38 -3.98
N PHE A 77 -10.39 -6.10 -3.12
CA PHE A 77 -9.33 -7.04 -2.81
C PHE A 77 -9.83 -8.03 -1.75
N ASP A 78 -9.63 -9.30 -1.97
CA ASP A 78 -10.12 -10.36 -1.09
C ASP A 78 -9.61 -10.24 0.36
N ALA A 79 -8.39 -9.74 0.55
CA ALA A 79 -7.81 -9.51 1.86
C ALA A 79 -8.20 -8.16 2.49
N ALA A 80 -8.97 -7.30 1.81
CA ALA A 80 -9.27 -5.99 2.33
C ALA A 80 -10.41 -6.01 3.35
N TYR A 81 -10.10 -5.67 4.59
CA TYR A 81 -11.06 -5.32 5.63
C TYR A 81 -11.33 -3.82 5.55
N GLY A 82 -12.48 -3.44 5.01
CA GLY A 82 -12.84 -2.09 4.65
C GLY A 82 -13.47 -2.07 3.25
N GLY A 83 -13.05 -1.20 2.40
CA GLY A 83 -13.52 -1.10 1.02
C GLY A 83 -13.88 0.32 0.62
N TRP A 84 -14.64 0.45 -0.44
CA TRP A 84 -15.15 1.73 -0.93
C TRP A 84 -16.20 2.32 0.02
N GLU A 85 -17.03 1.47 0.58
CA GLU A 85 -18.07 1.84 1.55
C GLU A 85 -17.84 1.02 2.82
N ILE A 86 -17.81 1.71 3.96
CA ILE A 86 -17.63 1.08 5.27
C ILE A 86 -18.83 1.50 6.12
N GLU A 87 -19.54 0.53 6.64
CA GLU A 87 -20.67 0.77 7.54
C GLU A 87 -20.21 1.58 8.76
N GLY A 88 -20.97 2.63 9.08
CA GLY A 88 -20.65 3.54 10.16
C GLY A 88 -19.53 4.55 9.87
N GLU A 89 -18.93 4.52 8.68
CA GLU A 89 -17.87 5.45 8.27
C GLU A 89 -18.20 6.15 6.93
N PRO A 90 -19.29 6.90 6.84
CA PRO A 90 -19.65 7.59 5.61
C PRO A 90 -18.65 8.70 5.27
N TYR A 91 -18.54 9.03 3.99
CA TYR A 91 -17.88 10.24 3.51
C TYR A 91 -18.73 10.91 2.43
N THR A 92 -18.51 12.19 2.21
CA THR A 92 -19.20 12.97 1.20
C THR A 92 -18.22 13.52 0.17
N LYS A 93 -18.70 13.68 -1.05
CA LYS A 93 -17.98 14.35 -2.15
C LYS A 93 -18.51 15.78 -2.31
N ALA A 94 -17.68 16.69 -2.75
CA ALA A 94 -18.16 17.99 -3.16
C ALA A 94 -19.09 17.86 -4.37
N ARG A 95 -20.13 18.69 -4.44
CA ARG A 95 -21.09 18.65 -5.55
C ARG A 95 -20.38 18.88 -6.89
N GLY A 96 -20.62 17.99 -7.85
CA GLY A 96 -20.02 18.06 -9.18
C GLY A 96 -18.58 17.53 -9.25
N THR A 97 -18.10 16.83 -8.20
CA THR A 97 -16.81 16.15 -8.23
C THR A 97 -16.97 14.64 -8.16
N GLU A 98 -16.02 13.92 -8.76
CA GLU A 98 -15.89 12.48 -8.62
C GLU A 98 -14.71 12.18 -7.69
N PHE A 99 -14.96 11.41 -6.63
CA PHE A 99 -13.95 10.94 -5.71
C PHE A 99 -14.41 9.65 -5.05
N ASP A 100 -13.63 8.61 -5.24
CA ASP A 100 -13.89 7.32 -4.65
C ASP A 100 -12.74 6.95 -3.71
N TRP A 101 -13.11 6.67 -2.46
CA TRP A 101 -12.14 6.45 -1.41
C TRP A 101 -12.13 5.01 -0.91
N PHE A 102 -11.16 4.23 -1.39
CA PHE A 102 -10.90 2.90 -0.88
C PHE A 102 -10.10 2.96 0.42
N ARG A 103 -10.64 2.37 1.49
CA ARG A 103 -10.05 2.37 2.83
C ARG A 103 -9.81 0.95 3.32
N SER A 104 -8.64 0.70 3.92
CA SER A 104 -8.35 -0.56 4.61
C SER A 104 -8.41 -0.32 6.11
N ARG A 105 -9.15 -1.17 6.83
CA ARG A 105 -9.31 -1.12 8.28
C ARG A 105 -8.74 -2.38 8.90
N MET A 106 -7.41 -2.51 8.83
CA MET A 106 -6.65 -3.64 9.33
C MET A 106 -5.18 -3.27 9.56
N LEU A 107 -4.52 -3.98 10.43
CA LEU A 107 -3.08 -3.82 10.69
C LEU A 107 -2.29 -3.92 9.37
N GLY A 108 -1.45 -2.93 9.12
CA GLY A 108 -0.71 -2.78 7.86
C GLY A 108 -1.46 -2.00 6.77
N GLY A 109 -2.78 -1.77 6.96
CA GLY A 109 -3.58 -0.99 6.03
C GLY A 109 -3.46 -1.47 4.58
N ARG A 110 -3.41 -0.53 3.64
CA ARG A 110 -3.34 -0.82 2.19
C ARG A 110 -2.08 -1.57 1.76
N THR A 111 -1.04 -1.67 2.59
CA THR A 111 0.15 -2.47 2.27
C THR A 111 -0.12 -3.98 2.24
N ASN A 112 -1.29 -4.44 2.67
CA ASN A 112 -1.69 -5.84 2.55
C ASN A 112 -2.14 -6.25 1.15
N HIS A 113 -2.54 -5.29 0.30
CA HIS A 113 -3.14 -5.57 -1.01
C HIS A 113 -2.72 -4.61 -2.14
N TRP A 114 -1.66 -3.84 -1.95
CA TRP A 114 -1.10 -2.98 -3.00
C TRP A 114 -0.33 -3.79 -4.07
N GLY A 115 0.04 -3.15 -5.19
CA GLY A 115 0.74 -3.81 -6.29
C GLY A 115 2.20 -4.18 -6.03
N ARG A 116 2.77 -3.84 -4.88
CA ARG A 116 4.19 -4.04 -4.49
C ARG A 116 5.20 -3.32 -5.36
N ILE A 117 4.76 -2.50 -6.30
CA ILE A 117 5.64 -1.68 -7.12
C ILE A 117 6.45 -0.74 -6.21
N SER A 118 7.77 -0.83 -6.31
CA SER A 118 8.72 -0.16 -5.40
C SER A 118 9.75 0.62 -6.21
N LEU A 119 9.26 1.49 -7.09
CA LEU A 119 10.08 2.41 -7.86
C LEU A 119 10.56 3.57 -6.97
N ARG A 120 11.76 4.09 -7.24
CA ARG A 120 12.26 5.31 -6.61
C ARG A 120 11.83 6.53 -7.41
N PHE A 121 11.55 7.63 -6.76
CA PHE A 121 11.60 8.92 -7.45
C PHE A 121 13.04 9.22 -7.85
N GLY A 122 13.23 9.69 -9.07
CA GLY A 122 14.53 10.07 -9.57
C GLY A 122 14.84 11.56 -9.34
N PRO A 123 16.05 12.03 -9.70
CA PRO A 123 16.45 13.41 -9.51
C PRO A 123 15.49 14.45 -10.07
N ASP A 124 14.92 14.18 -11.25
CA ASP A 124 14.00 15.10 -11.94
C ASP A 124 12.65 15.24 -11.21
N ASP A 125 12.19 14.21 -10.49
CA ASP A 125 10.92 14.24 -9.78
C ASP A 125 10.90 15.27 -8.65
N PHE A 126 12.08 15.57 -8.07
CA PHE A 126 12.25 16.60 -7.05
C PHE A 126 12.32 18.02 -7.61
N LYS A 127 12.51 18.18 -8.92
CA LYS A 127 12.75 19.47 -9.58
C LYS A 127 11.78 19.76 -10.75
N ARG A 128 10.58 19.17 -10.71
CA ARG A 128 9.61 19.22 -11.82
C ARG A 128 9.25 20.63 -12.24
N LYS A 129 8.96 21.53 -11.31
CA LYS A 129 8.66 22.94 -11.65
C LYS A 129 9.79 23.63 -12.44
N SER A 130 11.04 23.35 -12.08
CA SER A 130 12.20 23.91 -12.80
C SER A 130 12.36 23.31 -14.20
N ILE A 131 11.85 22.10 -14.46
CA ILE A 131 11.99 21.39 -15.73
C ILE A 131 10.83 21.70 -16.67
N ASP A 132 9.58 21.63 -16.19
CA ASP A 132 8.37 21.71 -17.02
C ASP A 132 7.43 22.87 -16.65
N GLY A 133 7.74 23.64 -15.60
CA GLY A 133 6.93 24.76 -15.12
C GLY A 133 5.69 24.37 -14.32
N LEU A 134 5.41 23.08 -14.14
CA LEU A 134 4.20 22.57 -13.50
C LEU A 134 4.45 22.13 -12.05
N GLY A 135 3.47 22.42 -11.18
CA GLY A 135 3.53 22.06 -9.76
C GLY A 135 4.58 22.87 -9.00
N ASP A 136 5.24 22.24 -8.04
CA ASP A 136 6.28 22.82 -7.22
C ASP A 136 7.51 21.90 -7.15
N ASN A 137 8.69 22.48 -6.92
CA ASN A 137 9.88 21.70 -6.57
C ASN A 137 9.78 21.24 -5.12
N TRP A 138 10.25 20.03 -4.86
CA TRP A 138 10.50 19.62 -3.49
C TRP A 138 11.63 20.45 -2.86
N PRO A 139 11.57 20.77 -1.55
CA PRO A 139 12.65 21.49 -0.85
C PRO A 139 13.89 20.63 -0.61
N ILE A 140 13.86 19.37 -0.99
CA ILE A 140 14.94 18.40 -0.91
C ILE A 140 15.25 17.83 -2.30
N GLY A 141 16.36 17.10 -2.44
CA GLY A 141 16.76 16.43 -3.68
C GLY A 141 16.89 14.91 -3.50
N TYR A 142 17.14 14.22 -4.60
CA TYR A 142 17.33 12.77 -4.60
C TYR A 142 18.47 12.31 -3.69
N ASP A 143 19.59 13.00 -3.69
CA ASP A 143 20.78 12.62 -2.91
C ASP A 143 20.52 12.62 -1.40
N GLU A 144 19.63 13.49 -0.93
CA GLU A 144 19.25 13.54 0.48
C GLU A 144 18.37 12.34 0.90
N VAL A 145 17.54 11.81 -0.01
CA VAL A 145 16.63 10.67 0.27
C VAL A 145 17.23 9.32 -0.14
N LYS A 146 18.23 9.31 -1.02
CA LYS A 146 18.87 8.09 -1.50
C LYS A 146 19.33 7.12 -0.38
N PRO A 147 20.00 7.57 0.70
CA PRO A 147 20.40 6.68 1.77
C PRO A 147 19.23 5.96 2.47
N TYR A 148 18.06 6.60 2.48
CA TYR A 148 16.83 6.01 3.04
C TYR A 148 16.20 5.02 2.06
N TYR A 149 16.18 5.31 0.76
CA TYR A 149 15.78 4.35 -0.26
C TYR A 149 16.62 3.08 -0.19
N ASP A 150 17.95 3.23 -0.06
CA ASP A 150 18.89 2.11 0.04
C ASP A 150 18.59 1.20 1.25
N LYS A 151 18.25 1.80 2.40
CA LYS A 151 17.83 1.07 3.61
C LYS A 151 16.48 0.38 3.42
N VAL A 152 15.53 1.08 2.80
CA VAL A 152 14.17 0.56 2.58
C VAL A 152 14.20 -0.62 1.62
N ASP A 153 14.90 -0.54 0.48
CA ASP A 153 15.00 -1.65 -0.48
C ASP A 153 15.49 -2.94 0.18
N GLN A 154 16.53 -2.83 1.02
CA GLN A 154 17.06 -3.99 1.74
C GLN A 154 16.09 -4.52 2.81
N LEU A 155 15.41 -3.62 3.52
CA LEU A 155 14.48 -3.96 4.59
C LEU A 155 13.22 -4.65 4.06
N ILE A 156 12.64 -4.10 3.00
CA ILE A 156 11.39 -4.65 2.45
C ILE A 156 11.63 -5.79 1.46
N GLY A 157 12.85 -5.89 0.91
CA GLY A 157 13.25 -6.93 -0.03
C GLY A 157 12.65 -6.71 -1.41
N VAL A 158 13.22 -5.79 -2.17
CA VAL A 158 12.79 -5.48 -3.55
C VAL A 158 13.56 -6.36 -4.53
N PHE A 159 12.88 -7.07 -5.43
CA PHE A 159 13.55 -7.67 -6.57
C PHE A 159 13.56 -6.71 -7.76
N GLY A 160 14.53 -6.87 -8.66
CA GLY A 160 14.68 -6.04 -9.84
C GLY A 160 16.01 -6.22 -10.52
N SER A 161 16.33 -5.33 -11.47
CA SER A 161 17.61 -5.27 -12.17
C SER A 161 18.21 -3.88 -12.10
N LYS A 162 19.53 -3.80 -12.29
CA LYS A 162 20.29 -2.55 -12.34
C LYS A 162 20.47 -2.15 -13.79
N GLU A 163 19.88 -1.04 -14.17
CA GLU A 163 19.84 -0.57 -15.55
C GLU A 163 20.63 0.76 -15.75
N GLY A 164 21.09 1.38 -14.68
CA GLY A 164 21.83 2.65 -14.72
C GLY A 164 21.01 3.84 -15.20
N MET A 165 19.69 3.80 -15.03
CA MET A 165 18.81 4.87 -15.49
C MET A 165 18.89 6.09 -14.58
N TYR A 166 19.03 7.27 -15.20
CA TYR A 166 19.19 8.52 -14.44
C TYR A 166 17.99 8.84 -13.56
N ASN A 167 16.79 8.85 -14.12
CA ASN A 167 15.57 9.24 -13.39
C ASN A 167 14.78 8.06 -12.81
N GLU A 168 15.37 6.88 -12.84
CA GLU A 168 14.92 5.71 -12.09
C GLU A 168 16.14 4.98 -11.52
N PRO A 169 16.79 5.59 -10.52
CA PRO A 169 18.07 5.13 -10.03
C PRO A 169 18.05 3.70 -9.51
N ASP A 170 19.17 3.02 -9.65
CA ASP A 170 19.35 1.68 -9.15
C ASP A 170 19.34 1.64 -7.62
N GLY A 171 18.82 0.53 -7.10
CA GLY A 171 18.79 0.22 -5.68
C GLY A 171 19.50 -1.08 -5.32
N PHE A 172 19.12 -1.63 -4.17
CA PHE A 172 19.56 -2.95 -3.71
C PHE A 172 18.49 -3.98 -4.07
N PHE A 173 18.70 -4.73 -5.15
CA PHE A 173 17.70 -5.64 -5.68
C PHE A 173 18.08 -7.10 -5.43
N LEU A 174 17.07 -7.87 -5.05
CA LEU A 174 17.07 -9.33 -5.14
C LEU A 174 16.94 -9.73 -6.63
N PRO A 175 17.40 -10.94 -7.01
CA PRO A 175 17.20 -11.41 -8.37
C PRO A 175 15.72 -11.41 -8.77
N PRO A 176 15.33 -10.92 -9.94
CA PRO A 176 13.95 -10.99 -10.40
C PRO A 176 13.53 -12.44 -10.70
N PRO A 177 12.24 -12.77 -10.65
CA PRO A 177 11.74 -14.06 -11.13
C PRO A 177 12.00 -14.20 -12.63
N LYS A 178 12.01 -15.44 -13.13
CA LYS A 178 12.07 -15.68 -14.57
C LYS A 178 10.78 -15.12 -15.22
N PRO A 179 10.89 -14.51 -16.42
CA PRO A 179 9.73 -14.03 -17.12
C PRO A 179 8.83 -15.21 -17.56
N ARG A 180 7.52 -14.98 -17.54
CA ARG A 180 6.53 -15.93 -18.07
C ARG A 180 6.59 -15.94 -19.59
N LEU A 181 6.03 -16.98 -20.22
CA LEU A 181 6.08 -17.12 -21.67
C LEU A 181 5.47 -15.92 -22.41
N HIS A 182 4.33 -15.41 -21.98
CA HIS A 182 3.72 -14.22 -22.57
C HIS A 182 4.60 -12.96 -22.38
N GLU A 183 5.28 -12.84 -21.24
CA GLU A 183 6.20 -11.73 -20.97
C GLU A 183 7.44 -11.78 -21.89
N VAL A 184 7.96 -12.97 -22.16
CA VAL A 184 9.03 -13.17 -23.16
C VAL A 184 8.58 -12.72 -24.55
N MET A 185 7.36 -13.09 -24.97
CA MET A 185 6.82 -12.69 -26.28
C MET A 185 6.59 -11.18 -26.36
N ILE A 186 6.07 -10.56 -25.29
CA ILE A 186 5.92 -9.11 -25.21
C ILE A 186 7.30 -8.43 -25.33
N GLY A 187 8.30 -8.90 -24.58
CA GLY A 187 9.66 -8.36 -24.63
C GLY A 187 10.27 -8.45 -26.03
N GLN A 188 10.09 -9.57 -26.72
CA GLN A 188 10.56 -9.73 -28.12
C GLN A 188 9.84 -8.79 -29.09
N GLY A 189 8.53 -8.58 -28.91
CA GLY A 189 7.74 -7.64 -29.71
C GLY A 189 8.17 -6.18 -29.45
N ALA A 190 8.32 -5.82 -28.19
CA ALA A 190 8.75 -4.50 -27.75
C ALA A 190 10.16 -4.15 -28.25
N ALA A 191 11.09 -5.10 -28.23
CA ALA A 191 12.44 -4.91 -28.78
C ALA A 191 12.42 -4.55 -30.26
N LYS A 192 11.53 -5.16 -31.07
CA LYS A 192 11.37 -4.80 -32.49
C LYS A 192 10.83 -3.39 -32.70
N ALA A 193 10.10 -2.87 -31.71
CA ALA A 193 9.55 -1.51 -31.72
C ALA A 193 10.45 -0.49 -31.01
N ASN A 194 11.65 -0.88 -30.60
CA ASN A 194 12.57 -0.08 -29.77
C ASN A 194 11.95 0.42 -28.44
N VAL A 195 11.05 -0.38 -27.87
CA VAL A 195 10.43 -0.12 -26.57
C VAL A 195 11.23 -0.87 -25.49
N PRO A 196 11.80 -0.20 -24.49
CA PRO A 196 12.51 -0.88 -23.42
C PRO A 196 11.52 -1.67 -22.55
N VAL A 197 11.85 -2.92 -22.26
CA VAL A 197 11.11 -3.78 -21.32
C VAL A 197 12.11 -4.32 -20.31
N LEU A 198 11.85 -4.05 -19.06
CA LEU A 198 12.75 -4.32 -17.93
C LEU A 198 12.04 -5.18 -16.88
N PRO A 199 12.78 -5.94 -16.06
CA PRO A 199 12.20 -6.57 -14.88
C PRO A 199 11.59 -5.53 -13.93
N SER A 200 10.38 -5.78 -13.48
CA SER A 200 9.71 -4.92 -12.51
C SER A 200 10.48 -4.87 -11.19
N ARG A 201 10.32 -3.77 -10.44
CA ARG A 201 10.85 -3.60 -9.09
C ARG A 201 9.73 -3.79 -8.09
N LEU A 202 9.63 -5.00 -7.53
CA LEU A 202 8.56 -5.35 -6.58
C LEU A 202 9.11 -5.80 -5.25
N SER A 203 8.49 -5.37 -4.16
CA SER A 203 8.83 -5.80 -2.80
C SER A 203 8.28 -7.18 -2.47
N ILE A 204 8.83 -8.20 -3.14
CA ILE A 204 8.50 -9.62 -2.97
C ILE A 204 9.81 -10.41 -2.89
N LEU A 205 9.93 -11.28 -1.88
CA LEU A 205 11.16 -12.01 -1.63
C LEU A 205 11.35 -13.16 -2.61
N THR A 206 12.34 -13.03 -3.49
CA THR A 206 12.82 -14.12 -4.35
C THR A 206 14.00 -14.87 -3.74
N ARG A 207 14.58 -14.34 -2.65
CA ARG A 207 15.62 -14.93 -1.81
C ARG A 207 15.38 -14.58 -0.34
N PRO A 208 15.87 -15.38 0.61
CA PRO A 208 15.79 -15.05 2.03
C PRO A 208 16.55 -13.75 2.35
N ILE A 209 15.98 -12.91 3.19
CA ILE A 209 16.64 -11.72 3.76
C ILE A 209 16.73 -11.78 5.30
N ASN A 210 15.86 -12.58 5.92
CA ASN A 210 15.84 -12.83 7.37
C ASN A 210 15.08 -14.13 7.65
N ASN A 211 14.96 -14.51 8.92
CA ASN A 211 14.27 -15.73 9.36
C ASN A 211 12.77 -15.52 9.69
N GLU A 212 12.26 -14.30 9.54
CA GLU A 212 10.88 -13.95 9.89
C GLU A 212 9.94 -14.00 8.69
N ARG A 213 10.48 -13.89 7.47
CA ARG A 213 9.74 -13.84 6.22
C ARG A 213 10.11 -15.00 5.32
N GLY A 214 9.11 -15.74 4.85
CA GLY A 214 9.29 -16.79 3.86
C GLY A 214 9.56 -16.23 2.46
N VAL A 215 10.20 -17.01 1.62
CA VAL A 215 10.42 -16.70 0.20
C VAL A 215 9.11 -16.95 -0.58
N CYS A 216 8.87 -16.16 -1.61
CA CYS A 216 7.74 -16.35 -2.52
C CYS A 216 7.78 -17.73 -3.16
N PHE A 217 6.65 -18.44 -3.14
CA PHE A 217 6.45 -19.74 -3.79
C PHE A 217 5.61 -19.63 -5.09
N PHE A 218 5.51 -18.40 -5.64
CA PHE A 218 4.95 -18.10 -6.97
C PHE A 218 3.46 -18.46 -7.17
N CYS A 219 2.64 -18.35 -6.12
CA CYS A 219 1.21 -18.64 -6.17
C CYS A 219 0.35 -17.61 -6.92
N ASN A 220 0.92 -16.52 -7.38
CA ASN A 220 0.24 -15.44 -8.08
C ASN A 220 -0.95 -14.79 -7.32
N GLN A 221 -0.97 -14.85 -5.98
CA GLN A 221 -2.10 -14.44 -5.13
C GLN A 221 -1.76 -13.28 -4.16
N CYS A 222 -0.86 -12.38 -4.55
CA CYS A 222 -0.39 -11.30 -3.65
C CYS A 222 -1.50 -10.32 -3.22
N ASN A 223 -2.55 -10.13 -4.03
CA ASN A 223 -3.70 -9.30 -3.65
C ASN A 223 -4.54 -9.89 -2.50
N ARG A 224 -4.26 -11.13 -2.10
CA ARG A 224 -4.94 -11.86 -1.02
C ARG A 224 -4.16 -11.89 0.29
N ALA A 225 -3.12 -11.10 0.40
CA ALA A 225 -2.15 -11.05 1.49
C ALA A 225 -1.39 -12.37 1.72
N CYS A 226 -0.08 -12.29 1.71
CA CYS A 226 0.81 -13.45 1.70
C CYS A 226 0.93 -14.10 3.07
N GLN A 227 0.46 -15.35 3.21
CA GLN A 227 0.50 -16.10 4.47
C GLN A 227 1.92 -16.49 4.92
N VAL A 228 2.92 -16.41 4.02
CA VAL A 228 4.34 -16.65 4.36
C VAL A 228 5.13 -15.35 4.44
N TYR A 229 4.46 -14.19 4.34
CA TYR A 229 5.09 -12.86 4.38
C TYR A 229 6.16 -12.64 3.31
N GLY A 230 6.07 -13.37 2.20
CA GLY A 230 6.99 -13.23 1.07
C GLY A 230 6.87 -11.88 0.38
N ASP A 231 5.67 -11.32 0.31
CA ASP A 231 5.45 -9.94 -0.10
C ASP A 231 5.56 -8.97 1.08
N PHE A 232 5.74 -7.69 0.80
CA PHE A 232 5.82 -6.69 1.84
C PHE A 232 4.43 -6.22 2.29
N SER A 233 4.18 -6.35 3.59
CA SER A 233 3.11 -5.68 4.33
C SER A 233 3.69 -5.02 5.58
N ALA A 234 3.30 -3.78 5.86
CA ALA A 234 3.77 -3.06 7.03
C ALA A 234 3.36 -3.74 8.35
N GLY A 235 2.18 -4.37 8.38
CA GLY A 235 1.71 -5.10 9.55
C GLY A 235 2.66 -6.22 9.95
N THR A 236 2.91 -7.14 9.02
CA THR A 236 3.71 -8.35 9.26
C THR A 236 5.21 -8.12 9.23
N CYS A 237 5.70 -7.18 8.41
CA CYS A 237 7.13 -6.97 8.21
C CYS A 237 7.73 -5.86 9.11
N LEU A 238 6.92 -4.99 9.70
CA LEU A 238 7.39 -3.86 10.51
C LEU A 238 6.77 -3.84 11.90
N VAL A 239 5.43 -3.77 12.00
CA VAL A 239 4.75 -3.58 13.29
C VAL A 239 4.85 -4.82 14.17
N GLN A 240 4.53 -6.01 13.66
CA GLN A 240 4.64 -7.24 14.44
C GLN A 240 6.06 -7.52 14.95
N PRO A 241 7.14 -7.39 14.15
CA PRO A 241 8.51 -7.45 14.65
C PRO A 241 8.84 -6.41 15.72
N ALA A 242 8.35 -5.17 15.55
CA ALA A 242 8.52 -4.13 16.57
C ALA A 242 7.83 -4.50 17.90
N MET A 243 6.62 -5.05 17.84
CA MET A 243 5.88 -5.50 19.04
C MET A 243 6.59 -6.62 19.79
N LYS A 244 7.33 -7.50 19.09
CA LYS A 244 8.12 -8.58 19.72
C LYS A 244 9.23 -8.06 20.65
N LYS A 245 9.66 -6.81 20.48
CA LYS A 245 10.64 -6.15 21.36
C LYS A 245 10.10 -5.78 22.74
N GLY A 246 8.77 -5.73 22.92
CA GLY A 246 8.11 -5.49 24.20
C GLY A 246 7.92 -4.00 24.56
N ASN A 247 8.37 -3.06 23.75
CA ASN A 247 8.21 -1.61 23.96
C ASN A 247 7.18 -0.97 23.00
N VAL A 248 6.42 -1.79 22.25
CA VAL A 248 5.34 -1.35 21.36
C VAL A 248 4.01 -1.93 21.80
N ASP A 249 3.04 -1.08 22.07
CA ASP A 249 1.64 -1.45 22.32
C ASP A 249 0.80 -1.12 21.06
N LEU A 250 -0.02 -2.07 20.62
CA LEU A 250 -0.95 -1.92 19.50
C LEU A 250 -2.36 -1.67 20.03
N TYR A 251 -2.99 -0.59 19.59
CA TYR A 251 -4.40 -0.30 19.78
C TYR A 251 -5.16 -0.57 18.52
N THR A 252 -6.07 -1.54 18.55
CA THR A 252 -6.93 -1.92 17.42
C THR A 252 -8.34 -1.41 17.59
N TYR A 253 -9.08 -1.29 16.47
CA TYR A 253 -10.43 -0.71 16.47
C TYR A 253 -10.47 0.69 17.10
N ALA A 254 -9.37 1.43 17.01
CA ALA A 254 -9.15 2.73 17.65
C ALA A 254 -9.10 3.84 16.59
N MET A 255 -10.23 4.50 16.35
CA MET A 255 -10.37 5.57 15.38
C MET A 255 -9.90 6.89 15.98
N VAL A 256 -8.73 7.38 15.57
CA VAL A 256 -8.21 8.66 16.06
C VAL A 256 -9.08 9.81 15.53
N ARG A 257 -9.56 10.62 16.47
CA ARG A 257 -10.39 11.78 16.21
C ARG A 257 -9.56 13.03 16.00
N LYS A 258 -8.62 13.30 16.92
CA LYS A 258 -7.77 14.50 16.88
C LYS A 258 -6.46 14.31 17.63
N VAL A 259 -5.48 15.13 17.33
CA VAL A 259 -4.31 15.40 18.15
C VAL A 259 -4.70 16.40 19.24
N THR A 260 -4.28 16.16 20.46
CA THR A 260 -4.46 17.10 21.59
C THR A 260 -3.26 18.02 21.70
N THR A 261 -3.48 19.28 22.08
CA THR A 261 -2.42 20.29 22.25
C THR A 261 -2.50 20.97 23.61
N ASN A 262 -1.39 21.51 24.06
CA ASN A 262 -1.34 22.42 25.20
C ASN A 262 -1.71 23.86 24.79
N ASP A 263 -1.65 24.80 25.73
CA ASP A 263 -1.96 26.21 25.48
C ASP A 263 -0.93 26.92 24.60
N GLN A 264 0.27 26.36 24.48
CA GLN A 264 1.33 26.83 23.57
C GLN A 264 1.13 26.31 22.13
N GLY A 265 0.18 25.38 21.93
CA GLY A 265 -0.11 24.76 20.62
C GLY A 265 0.75 23.53 20.31
N GLU A 266 1.53 23.04 21.27
CA GLU A 266 2.34 21.83 21.09
C GLU A 266 1.50 20.58 21.29
N ALA A 267 1.79 19.53 20.52
CA ALA A 267 1.11 18.24 20.63
C ALA A 267 1.41 17.56 21.98
N THR A 268 0.36 17.06 22.63
CA THR A 268 0.45 16.36 23.93
C THR A 268 -0.05 14.92 23.86
N GLY A 269 -0.60 14.50 22.74
CA GLY A 269 -1.16 13.17 22.54
C GLY A 269 -2.32 13.17 21.54
N ILE A 270 -3.23 12.23 21.72
CA ILE A 270 -4.40 12.06 20.84
C ILE A 270 -5.68 11.82 21.64
N SER A 271 -6.84 12.03 21.02
CA SER A 271 -8.06 11.36 21.40
C SER A 271 -8.51 10.40 20.29
N PHE A 272 -9.03 9.24 20.66
CA PHE A 272 -9.57 8.24 19.75
C PHE A 272 -10.90 7.69 20.27
N ILE A 273 -11.72 7.20 19.34
CA ILE A 273 -12.95 6.47 19.66
C ILE A 273 -12.65 4.98 19.48
N SER A 274 -12.88 4.20 20.54
CA SER A 274 -12.87 2.76 20.46
C SER A 274 -14.15 2.28 19.76
N LYS A 275 -13.99 1.59 18.62
CA LYS A 275 -15.12 1.01 17.86
C LYS A 275 -15.76 -0.19 18.59
N VAL A 276 -15.16 -0.67 19.68
CA VAL A 276 -15.67 -1.78 20.47
C VAL A 276 -16.79 -1.35 21.41
N ASP A 277 -16.63 -0.17 22.05
CA ASP A 277 -17.59 0.33 23.03
C ASP A 277 -18.10 1.75 22.74
N MET A 278 -17.68 2.32 21.58
CA MET A 278 -18.04 3.67 21.11
C MET A 278 -17.69 4.80 22.08
N LYS A 279 -16.71 4.56 22.96
CA LYS A 279 -16.23 5.58 23.92
C LYS A 279 -14.99 6.30 23.43
N GLU A 280 -14.89 7.58 23.79
CA GLU A 280 -13.70 8.39 23.52
C GLU A 280 -12.68 8.21 24.64
N TYR A 281 -11.45 7.91 24.24
CA TYR A 281 -10.29 7.75 25.12
C TYR A 281 -9.18 8.71 24.71
N LYS A 282 -8.24 8.94 25.64
CA LYS A 282 -7.05 9.77 25.40
C LYS A 282 -5.79 9.00 25.73
N LEU A 283 -4.75 9.25 24.92
CA LEU A 283 -3.38 8.82 25.18
C LEU A 283 -2.47 10.03 25.13
N LYS A 284 -1.49 10.10 26.03
CA LYS A 284 -0.48 11.14 26.08
C LYS A 284 0.84 10.67 25.46
N SER A 285 1.55 11.57 24.81
CA SER A 285 2.91 11.31 24.32
C SER A 285 3.69 12.60 24.11
N ARG A 286 5.01 12.47 24.04
CA ARG A 286 5.92 13.57 23.68
C ARG A 286 5.88 13.87 22.17
N VAL A 287 5.64 12.85 21.35
CA VAL A 287 5.60 12.96 19.88
C VAL A 287 4.37 12.24 19.35
N VAL A 288 3.69 12.83 18.37
CA VAL A 288 2.62 12.21 17.59
C VAL A 288 3.05 12.12 16.13
N VAL A 289 3.05 10.91 15.58
CA VAL A 289 3.33 10.63 14.18
C VAL A 289 2.02 10.30 13.45
N LEU A 290 1.65 11.10 12.45
CA LEU A 290 0.47 10.87 11.63
C LEU A 290 0.83 10.03 10.40
N GLY A 291 0.56 8.73 10.46
CA GLY A 291 0.72 7.75 9.39
C GLY A 291 -0.62 7.19 8.86
N ALA A 292 -1.70 7.95 8.99
CA ALA A 292 -3.07 7.50 8.73
C ALA A 292 -3.53 7.66 7.27
N SER A 293 -2.62 7.70 6.31
CA SER A 293 -2.85 8.06 4.90
C SER A 293 -3.15 9.55 4.68
N ALA A 294 -3.15 9.99 3.41
CA ALA A 294 -3.32 11.41 3.07
C ALA A 294 -4.65 11.99 3.57
N CYS A 295 -5.78 11.36 3.23
CA CYS A 295 -7.10 11.88 3.58
C CYS A 295 -7.37 11.84 5.08
N GLU A 296 -7.04 10.74 5.77
CA GLU A 296 -7.27 10.61 7.21
C GLU A 296 -6.35 11.53 8.03
N SER A 297 -5.09 11.66 7.64
CA SER A 297 -4.18 12.61 8.31
C SER A 297 -4.69 14.04 8.19
N ALA A 298 -5.15 14.45 7.02
CA ALA A 298 -5.78 15.76 6.83
C ALA A 298 -7.04 15.92 7.68
N ARG A 299 -7.93 14.92 7.72
CA ARG A 299 -9.14 14.91 8.56
C ARG A 299 -8.78 15.08 10.04
N ILE A 300 -7.82 14.32 10.54
CA ILE A 300 -7.37 14.38 11.94
C ILE A 300 -6.85 15.78 12.25
N MET A 301 -6.00 16.33 11.39
CA MET A 301 -5.44 17.68 11.59
C MET A 301 -6.52 18.76 11.54
N MET A 302 -7.49 18.68 10.62
CA MET A 302 -8.64 19.60 10.56
C MET A 302 -9.53 19.52 11.81
N ASN A 303 -9.69 18.32 12.38
CA ASN A 303 -10.45 18.13 13.63
C ASN A 303 -9.66 18.56 14.87
N SER A 304 -8.35 18.76 14.78
CA SER A 304 -7.48 19.13 15.87
C SER A 304 -7.48 20.66 16.09
N LYS A 305 -8.68 21.21 16.29
CA LYS A 305 -8.86 22.63 16.56
C LYS A 305 -8.57 22.95 18.03
N SER A 306 -7.94 24.09 18.25
CA SER A 306 -7.67 24.65 19.59
C SER A 306 -7.65 26.17 19.49
N LYS A 307 -7.41 26.84 20.64
CA LYS A 307 -7.27 28.31 20.69
C LYS A 307 -6.11 28.78 19.78
N THR A 308 -5.01 28.04 19.78
CA THR A 308 -3.81 28.34 18.95
C THR A 308 -3.93 27.86 17.52
N HIS A 309 -4.81 26.89 17.24
CA HIS A 309 -5.05 26.31 15.92
C HIS A 309 -6.53 26.35 15.54
N PRO A 310 -7.16 27.51 15.36
CA PRO A 310 -8.61 27.63 15.17
C PRO A 310 -9.11 26.98 13.87
N ASN A 311 -8.25 26.89 12.86
CA ASN A 311 -8.56 26.32 11.53
C ASN A 311 -8.03 24.87 11.36
N GLY A 312 -7.63 24.21 12.46
CA GLY A 312 -6.98 22.90 12.44
C GLY A 312 -5.47 22.97 12.65
N LEU A 313 -4.90 21.88 13.13
CA LEU A 313 -3.47 21.76 13.42
C LEU A 313 -2.63 21.96 12.16
N ALA A 314 -1.54 22.75 12.26
CA ALA A 314 -0.62 23.08 11.18
C ALA A 314 -1.27 23.69 9.91
N ASN A 315 -2.46 24.29 10.02
CA ASN A 315 -3.20 24.89 8.89
C ASN A 315 -3.07 26.42 8.82
N GLY A 316 -1.92 26.96 9.19
CA GLY A 316 -1.66 28.41 9.10
C GLY A 316 -1.68 28.94 7.66
N SER A 317 -1.26 28.14 6.69
CA SER A 317 -1.29 28.49 5.26
C SER A 317 -2.66 28.29 4.59
N GLY A 318 -3.62 27.62 5.23
CA GLY A 318 -4.93 27.28 4.65
C GLY A 318 -4.91 26.24 3.54
N VAL A 319 -3.77 25.52 3.34
CA VAL A 319 -3.63 24.50 2.27
C VAL A 319 -3.90 23.07 2.74
N LEU A 320 -4.14 22.86 4.03
CA LEU A 320 -4.44 21.55 4.55
C LEU A 320 -5.70 20.94 3.87
N GLY A 321 -5.56 19.72 3.35
CA GLY A 321 -6.63 19.02 2.62
C GLY A 321 -6.91 19.55 1.22
N ARG A 322 -6.04 20.40 0.68
CA ARG A 322 -6.09 20.88 -0.70
C ARG A 322 -5.05 20.17 -1.57
N TYR A 323 -5.17 20.29 -2.87
CA TYR A 323 -4.23 19.76 -3.86
C TYR A 323 -4.08 18.24 -3.81
N LEU A 324 -5.12 17.53 -3.38
CA LEU A 324 -5.16 16.08 -3.53
C LEU A 324 -5.12 15.73 -5.02
N HIS A 325 -4.16 14.92 -5.40
CA HIS A 325 -4.06 14.36 -6.74
C HIS A 325 -3.66 12.89 -6.65
N ASP A 326 -3.94 12.14 -7.69
CA ASP A 326 -3.56 10.74 -7.83
C ASP A 326 -3.00 10.50 -9.23
N SER A 327 -2.34 9.37 -9.42
CA SER A 327 -1.92 8.90 -10.74
C SER A 327 -3.13 8.49 -11.55
N THR A 328 -3.18 8.93 -12.80
CA THR A 328 -4.17 8.46 -13.76
C THR A 328 -3.60 7.29 -14.57
N GLY A 329 -4.46 6.42 -15.04
CA GLY A 329 -4.03 5.27 -15.83
C GLY A 329 -5.12 4.77 -16.76
N ALA A 330 -4.71 3.96 -17.73
CA ALA A 330 -5.61 3.24 -18.62
C ALA A 330 -5.15 1.80 -18.75
N SER A 331 -6.10 0.89 -18.84
CA SER A 331 -5.84 -0.53 -19.13
C SER A 331 -6.22 -0.87 -20.56
N ARG A 332 -5.43 -1.74 -21.16
CA ARG A 332 -5.79 -2.43 -22.42
C ARG A 332 -5.51 -3.90 -22.23
N SER A 333 -6.41 -4.73 -22.73
CA SER A 333 -6.27 -6.17 -22.72
C SER A 333 -6.17 -6.69 -24.14
N ALA A 334 -5.33 -7.69 -24.34
CA ALA A 334 -5.16 -8.37 -25.62
C ALA A 334 -5.00 -9.87 -25.39
N VAL A 335 -5.42 -10.65 -26.37
CA VAL A 335 -5.17 -12.09 -26.41
C VAL A 335 -3.91 -12.33 -27.24
N LEU A 336 -3.06 -13.24 -26.80
CA LEU A 336 -1.92 -13.75 -27.55
C LEU A 336 -2.35 -15.06 -28.25
N PRO A 337 -2.76 -15.03 -29.54
CA PRO A 337 -3.36 -16.19 -30.19
C PRO A 337 -2.44 -17.41 -30.22
N HIS A 338 -1.12 -17.17 -30.23
CA HIS A 338 -0.12 -18.24 -30.25
C HIS A 338 -0.04 -19.03 -28.94
N LEU A 339 -0.62 -18.52 -27.86
CA LEU A 339 -0.63 -19.16 -26.53
C LEU A 339 -1.98 -19.79 -26.21
N VAL A 340 -3.02 -19.50 -27.00
CA VAL A 340 -4.32 -20.14 -26.85
C VAL A 340 -4.16 -21.64 -27.12
N ASP A 341 -4.64 -22.47 -26.20
CA ASP A 341 -4.59 -23.93 -26.24
C ASP A 341 -3.18 -24.57 -26.22
N ARG A 342 -2.13 -23.75 -25.99
CA ARG A 342 -0.74 -24.24 -25.96
C ARG A 342 -0.10 -24.18 -24.57
N GLN A 343 -0.73 -23.51 -23.63
CA GLN A 343 -0.25 -23.39 -22.27
C GLN A 343 -1.28 -24.04 -21.36
N ASP A 344 -0.82 -24.91 -20.48
CA ASP A 344 -1.66 -25.43 -19.40
C ASP A 344 -2.25 -24.26 -18.62
N ARG A 345 -3.50 -24.37 -18.24
CA ARG A 345 -4.19 -23.42 -17.40
C ARG A 345 -3.63 -23.52 -15.98
N TYR A 346 -2.63 -22.72 -15.71
CA TYR A 346 -1.83 -22.79 -14.51
C TYR A 346 -1.73 -21.41 -13.85
N ASN A 347 -2.02 -21.37 -12.58
CA ASN A 347 -2.17 -20.13 -11.82
C ASN A 347 -0.96 -19.79 -10.94
N GLU A 348 -0.01 -20.72 -10.82
CA GLU A 348 1.13 -20.64 -9.90
C GLU A 348 2.44 -20.44 -10.66
N ASP A 349 2.44 -19.56 -11.62
CA ASP A 349 3.57 -19.33 -12.52
C ASP A 349 4.39 -18.07 -12.21
N GLY A 350 4.04 -17.35 -11.14
CA GLY A 350 4.74 -16.12 -10.82
C GLY A 350 4.22 -15.39 -9.59
N VAL A 351 4.69 -14.15 -9.43
CA VAL A 351 4.20 -13.25 -8.39
C VAL A 351 2.90 -12.58 -8.84
N GLY A 352 2.09 -12.15 -7.89
CA GLY A 352 0.83 -11.45 -8.17
C GLY A 352 1.05 -10.01 -8.61
N GLY A 353 1.60 -9.83 -9.80
CA GLY A 353 1.88 -8.53 -10.39
C GLY A 353 2.57 -8.69 -11.75
N ALA A 354 2.89 -7.59 -12.39
CA ALA A 354 3.67 -7.56 -13.61
C ALA A 354 5.14 -7.87 -13.30
N HIS A 355 5.74 -8.89 -13.93
CA HIS A 355 7.17 -9.17 -13.79
C HIS A 355 8.03 -8.22 -14.60
N ILE A 356 7.43 -7.58 -15.62
CA ILE A 356 8.11 -6.69 -16.54
C ILE A 356 7.32 -5.39 -16.71
N TYR A 357 8.04 -4.31 -17.03
CA TYR A 357 7.45 -3.00 -17.30
C TYR A 357 8.29 -2.23 -18.32
N SER A 358 7.71 -1.16 -18.88
CA SER A 358 8.41 -0.20 -19.74
C SER A 358 8.43 1.17 -19.12
N PRO A 359 9.61 1.76 -18.88
CA PRO A 359 9.78 3.09 -18.29
C PRO A 359 9.69 4.21 -19.33
N TRP A 360 8.51 4.50 -19.85
CA TRP A 360 8.31 5.52 -20.90
C TRP A 360 8.53 6.97 -20.44
N TRP A 361 8.63 7.25 -19.16
CA TRP A 361 8.98 8.59 -18.68
C TRP A 361 10.43 9.00 -19.02
N LEU A 362 11.24 8.10 -19.56
CA LEU A 362 12.63 8.35 -19.90
C LEU A 362 12.80 9.14 -21.21
N ASP A 363 11.82 9.13 -22.12
CA ASP A 363 11.86 9.87 -23.39
C ASP A 363 10.54 10.61 -23.64
N ASN A 364 10.21 11.52 -22.74
CA ASN A 364 8.98 12.30 -22.84
C ASN A 364 9.09 13.57 -23.72
N LYS A 365 10.27 13.87 -24.26
CA LYS A 365 10.50 15.07 -25.09
C LYS A 365 9.74 15.06 -26.42
N LYS A 366 9.32 13.89 -26.87
CA LYS A 366 8.59 13.69 -28.13
C LYS A 366 7.08 13.54 -27.95
N LEU A 367 6.59 13.62 -26.70
CA LEU A 367 5.18 13.49 -26.41
C LEU A 367 4.48 14.83 -26.54
N ASP A 368 3.23 14.83 -26.95
CA ASP A 368 2.36 16.00 -27.06
C ASP A 368 1.66 16.37 -25.74
N PHE A 369 2.04 15.71 -24.65
CA PHE A 369 1.58 15.98 -23.30
C PHE A 369 2.78 16.05 -22.33
N PRO A 370 2.63 16.79 -21.21
CA PRO A 370 3.71 16.93 -20.23
C PRO A 370 3.96 15.63 -19.47
N ARG A 371 5.24 15.40 -19.14
CA ARG A 371 5.71 14.23 -18.36
C ARG A 371 5.53 12.93 -19.12
N GLY A 372 5.82 11.83 -18.45
CA GLY A 372 5.77 10.51 -19.02
C GLY A 372 4.83 9.56 -18.26
N TYR A 373 4.88 8.32 -18.65
CA TYR A 373 4.14 7.22 -18.04
C TYR A 373 5.01 5.97 -18.04
N HIS A 374 4.59 4.95 -17.31
CA HIS A 374 5.14 3.61 -17.46
C HIS A 374 4.04 2.64 -17.88
N ILE A 375 4.44 1.49 -18.41
CA ILE A 375 3.52 0.43 -18.78
C ILE A 375 3.87 -0.82 -17.97
N GLU A 376 2.92 -1.34 -17.23
CA GLU A 376 3.03 -2.63 -16.53
C GLU A 376 2.38 -3.72 -17.41
N TYR A 377 3.13 -4.77 -17.70
CA TYR A 377 2.65 -5.87 -18.54
C TYR A 377 2.17 -7.01 -17.65
N GLY A 378 0.93 -6.93 -17.20
CA GLY A 378 0.28 -8.00 -16.47
C GLY A 378 -0.30 -9.05 -17.41
N GLY A 379 -0.41 -10.29 -16.98
CA GLY A 379 -1.01 -11.36 -17.76
C GLY A 379 -0.98 -12.70 -17.01
N GLY A 380 -1.31 -13.78 -17.72
CA GLY A 380 -1.37 -15.13 -17.16
C GLY A 380 -2.74 -15.48 -16.60
N MET A 381 -2.80 -16.62 -15.93
CA MET A 381 -4.01 -17.10 -15.25
C MET A 381 -4.20 -16.41 -13.92
N ARG A 382 -5.44 -16.22 -13.51
CA ARG A 382 -5.81 -15.66 -12.21
C ARG A 382 -6.76 -16.60 -11.49
N MET A 383 -6.72 -16.59 -10.18
CA MET A 383 -7.74 -17.26 -9.37
C MET A 383 -9.11 -16.72 -9.76
N PRO A 384 -10.12 -17.59 -9.97
CA PRO A 384 -11.49 -17.14 -10.19
C PRO A 384 -11.94 -16.18 -9.10
N SER A 385 -12.63 -15.13 -9.48
CA SER A 385 -13.23 -14.17 -8.55
C SER A 385 -14.74 -14.20 -8.65
N TYR A 386 -15.42 -13.68 -7.63
CA TYR A 386 -16.87 -13.51 -7.72
C TYR A 386 -17.24 -12.51 -8.81
N GLY A 387 -18.29 -12.85 -9.57
CA GLY A 387 -19.04 -11.87 -10.33
C GLY A 387 -19.85 -10.96 -9.40
N PHE A 388 -19.95 -9.68 -9.74
CA PHE A 388 -20.74 -8.73 -8.95
C PHE A 388 -22.22 -9.14 -8.89
N GLY A 389 -22.76 -9.23 -7.66
CA GLY A 389 -24.16 -9.57 -7.45
C GLY A 389 -24.56 -10.98 -7.86
N ALA A 390 -23.61 -11.80 -8.31
CA ALA A 390 -23.89 -13.18 -8.66
C ALA A 390 -23.96 -14.07 -7.40
N GLY A 391 -24.97 -14.89 -7.35
CA GLY A 391 -25.05 -15.95 -6.34
C GLY A 391 -24.02 -17.07 -6.58
N MET A 392 -23.99 -18.03 -5.65
CA MET A 392 -23.05 -19.16 -5.71
C MET A 392 -23.11 -19.92 -7.04
N GLU A 393 -24.29 -20.11 -7.58
CA GLU A 393 -24.47 -20.89 -8.82
C GLU A 393 -23.94 -20.14 -10.04
N ALA A 394 -24.19 -18.82 -10.14
CA ALA A 394 -23.61 -18.00 -11.21
C ALA A 394 -22.09 -17.94 -11.14
N THR A 395 -21.53 -17.91 -9.93
CA THR A 395 -20.07 -17.97 -9.71
C THR A 395 -19.52 -19.32 -10.15
N ARG A 396 -20.20 -20.44 -9.83
CA ARG A 396 -19.78 -21.77 -10.29
C ARG A 396 -19.82 -21.89 -11.82
N GLN A 397 -20.87 -21.36 -12.44
CA GLN A 397 -20.98 -21.37 -13.89
C GLN A 397 -19.87 -20.55 -14.54
N TYR A 398 -19.64 -19.32 -14.04
CA TYR A 398 -18.53 -18.50 -14.51
C TYR A 398 -17.16 -19.22 -14.38
N VAL A 399 -16.91 -19.87 -13.24
CA VAL A 399 -15.69 -20.63 -13.03
C VAL A 399 -15.55 -21.79 -14.03
N LYS A 400 -16.65 -22.49 -14.34
CA LYS A 400 -16.64 -23.56 -15.36
C LYS A 400 -16.37 -23.03 -16.75
N ASP A 401 -16.97 -21.90 -17.09
CA ASP A 401 -16.87 -21.33 -18.43
C ASP A 401 -15.47 -20.72 -18.70
N GLU A 402 -14.88 -20.09 -17.67
CA GLU A 402 -13.60 -19.38 -17.82
C GLU A 402 -12.39 -20.26 -17.49
N PHE A 403 -12.54 -21.27 -16.61
CA PHE A 403 -11.43 -22.04 -16.06
C PHE A 403 -11.64 -23.57 -16.12
N GLY A 404 -12.79 -24.04 -16.58
CA GLY A 404 -13.17 -25.45 -16.70
C GLY A 404 -12.65 -26.19 -17.93
#